data_e73e7c8da678bc6d0d2fa0c91240a4b6
#
_entry.id   e73e7c8da678bc6d0d2fa0c91240a4b6
#
_cell.length_a   1.000
_cell.length_b   1.000
_cell.length_c   1.000
_cell.angle_alpha   90.00
_cell.angle_beta   90.00
_cell.angle_gamma   90.00
#
_symmetry.space_group_name_H-M   'P 1'
#
loop_
_entity.id
_entity.type
_entity.pdbx_description
1 polymer ?
#
loop_
_entity_poly.entity_id
_entity_poly.type
_entity_poly.pdbx_seq_one_letter_code
_entity_poly.pdbx_strand_id
1 'polypeptide(L)'
;PESGVNLFLYQVTANTALKNGGSAAFRSKKGPVRRTTSLDLSYMLSVYGNDTELEPQRLLGSIVRVLSDRTVLTPDMIQGAIADAAFLDDSDLLDHAQQITIHPVDMDIEELSKIWSTFFQAPYSLSLAYKVMAVVIDGEISPQKALPVREPRFGGVMPFAQQPTIEKVIAQAGARSPIDATASLRIVGKHLKGPDTHICIGAVERVPQSVTETEAVISLQEIPKESLKAGIQSVQVLHYQAAQSPEQPQVVPVTSNAVPFVLRPTVTLVRVLESEGIDDDPRTGRLQISTDLTVYPQQRVVVALNEWSTQTPVSYLFEASPRTSAAASLEIPFDRVKPGDYLIRLQVDGADSLLGVDTDPNSETYNWFNGPRVVIE
;
A
#
# COMPACT_ATOMS: atom_id res chain seq x y z
N PRO A 1 -51.87 11.06 1.73
CA PRO A 1 -50.46 10.94 1.98
C PRO A 1 -49.88 12.33 2.20
N GLU A 2 -49.03 12.47 3.24
CA GLU A 2 -48.34 13.73 3.49
C GLU A 2 -47.35 13.99 2.36
N SER A 3 -47.27 15.25 1.89
CA SER A 3 -46.22 15.64 0.92
C SER A 3 -44.89 15.82 1.63
N GLY A 4 -43.79 15.49 0.95
CA GLY A 4 -42.49 15.55 1.57
C GLY A 4 -41.31 15.48 0.60
N VAL A 5 -40.14 15.64 1.19
CA VAL A 5 -38.82 15.61 0.47
C VAL A 5 -37.94 14.58 1.12
N ASN A 6 -37.34 13.72 0.33
CA ASN A 6 -36.28 12.83 0.74
C ASN A 6 -34.95 13.33 0.18
N LEU A 7 -33.91 13.31 1.01
CA LEU A 7 -32.55 13.59 0.62
C LEU A 7 -31.71 12.33 0.83
N PHE A 8 -31.14 11.80 -0.24
CA PHE A 8 -30.35 10.57 -0.23
C PHE A 8 -28.93 10.83 -0.71
N LEU A 9 -27.96 10.58 0.16
CA LEU A 9 -26.54 10.63 -0.18
C LEU A 9 -26.18 9.35 -0.94
N TYR A 10 -25.98 9.44 -2.25
CA TYR A 10 -25.69 8.27 -3.09
C TYR A 10 -24.21 8.09 -3.41
N GLN A 11 -23.39 9.14 -3.28
CA GLN A 11 -21.96 9.05 -3.58
C GLN A 11 -21.15 10.06 -2.75
N VAL A 12 -19.98 9.61 -2.29
CA VAL A 12 -18.95 10.43 -1.64
C VAL A 12 -17.66 10.30 -2.41
N THR A 13 -17.08 11.41 -2.84
CA THR A 13 -15.83 11.43 -3.59
C THR A 13 -14.82 12.39 -2.98
N ALA A 14 -13.53 12.10 -3.11
CA ALA A 14 -12.49 13.03 -2.68
C ALA A 14 -12.44 14.24 -3.62
N ASN A 15 -12.42 15.46 -3.07
CA ASN A 15 -12.25 16.68 -3.87
C ASN A 15 -10.79 16.79 -4.34
N THR A 16 -10.56 16.55 -5.63
CA THR A 16 -9.20 16.55 -6.22
C THR A 16 -8.59 17.93 -6.32
N ALA A 17 -9.40 18.99 -6.45
CA ALA A 17 -8.92 20.37 -6.55
C ALA A 17 -8.31 20.84 -5.21
N LEU A 18 -8.85 20.36 -4.10
CA LEU A 18 -8.40 20.75 -2.76
C LEU A 18 -7.35 19.77 -2.17
N LYS A 19 -7.17 18.60 -2.78
CA LYS A 19 -6.19 17.59 -2.35
C LYS A 19 -4.75 18.12 -2.40
N ASN A 20 -4.41 18.99 -3.34
CA ASN A 20 -3.08 19.57 -3.52
C ASN A 20 -2.90 20.91 -2.80
N GLY A 21 -3.96 21.53 -2.27
CA GLY A 21 -3.90 22.76 -1.48
C GLY A 21 -3.45 22.56 -0.03
N GLY A 22 -3.24 21.33 0.35
CA GLY A 22 -3.08 20.90 1.72
C GLY A 22 -1.75 21.19 2.36
N SER A 23 -1.30 22.37 2.53
CA SER A 23 -0.39 22.76 3.64
C SER A 23 -0.35 24.28 3.86
N ALA A 24 -0.67 25.08 2.85
CA ALA A 24 -0.55 26.54 2.95
C ALA A 24 -1.90 27.27 3.09
N ALA A 25 -2.99 26.73 2.55
CA ALA A 25 -4.30 27.40 2.50
C ALA A 25 -5.18 27.16 3.73
N PHE A 26 -4.98 26.05 4.42
CA PHE A 26 -5.81 25.65 5.56
C PHE A 26 -5.07 25.78 6.88
N ARG A 27 -4.57 26.97 7.19
CA ARG A 27 -4.14 27.27 8.56
C ARG A 27 -5.40 27.68 9.34
N SER A 28 -5.92 26.76 10.13
CA SER A 28 -6.83 27.13 11.22
C SER A 28 -6.19 28.28 12.00
N LYS A 29 -6.94 29.34 12.23
CA LYS A 29 -6.47 30.52 12.96
C LYS A 29 -6.04 30.23 14.42
N LYS A 30 -6.29 29.01 14.92
CA LYS A 30 -6.15 28.66 16.36
C LYS A 30 -5.66 27.24 16.66
N GLY A 31 -4.82 26.58 15.85
CA GLY A 31 -4.40 25.24 16.26
C GLY A 31 -3.20 24.66 15.50
N PRO A 32 -2.68 23.49 15.92
CA PRO A 32 -1.67 22.76 15.17
C PRO A 32 -2.23 22.35 13.81
N VAL A 33 -1.38 22.32 12.79
CA VAL A 33 -1.73 21.89 11.43
C VAL A 33 -2.23 20.45 11.49
N ARG A 34 -3.52 20.23 11.26
CA ARG A 34 -4.11 18.88 11.16
C ARG A 34 -4.16 18.46 9.71
N ARG A 35 -4.15 17.15 9.47
CA ARG A 35 -4.41 16.61 8.12
C ARG A 35 -5.89 16.76 7.82
N THR A 36 -6.22 17.45 6.75
CA THR A 36 -7.59 17.67 6.30
C THR A 36 -7.90 16.81 5.09
N THR A 37 -9.12 16.31 4.99
CA THR A 37 -9.64 15.62 3.81
C THR A 37 -10.84 16.39 3.31
N SER A 38 -10.79 16.83 2.05
CA SER A 38 -11.93 17.51 1.41
C SER A 38 -12.74 16.50 0.60
N LEU A 39 -14.05 16.52 0.81
CA LEU A 39 -15.00 15.62 0.18
C LEU A 39 -16.02 16.39 -0.65
N ASP A 40 -16.48 15.76 -1.70
CA ASP A 40 -17.66 16.13 -2.46
C ASP A 40 -18.75 15.09 -2.21
N LEU A 41 -19.93 15.55 -1.85
CA LEU A 41 -21.08 14.73 -1.49
C LEU A 41 -22.14 14.86 -2.59
N SER A 42 -22.56 13.75 -3.18
CA SER A 42 -23.60 13.74 -4.21
C SER A 42 -24.91 13.25 -3.63
N TYR A 43 -25.92 14.11 -3.68
CA TYR A 43 -27.25 13.87 -3.13
C TYR A 43 -28.28 13.73 -4.24
N MET A 44 -29.19 12.79 -4.07
CA MET A 44 -30.44 12.74 -4.80
C MET A 44 -31.56 13.28 -3.93
N LEU A 45 -32.26 14.26 -4.44
CA LEU A 45 -33.43 14.84 -3.83
C LEU A 45 -34.65 14.31 -4.55
N SER A 46 -35.57 13.65 -3.84
CA SER A 46 -36.81 13.16 -4.39
C SER A 46 -37.99 13.75 -3.64
N VAL A 47 -39.05 14.07 -4.35
CA VAL A 47 -40.27 14.68 -3.84
C VAL A 47 -41.47 13.77 -4.02
N TYR A 48 -42.36 13.77 -3.03
CA TYR A 48 -43.58 12.98 -3.07
C TYR A 48 -44.77 13.81 -2.50
N GLY A 49 -45.96 13.44 -2.90
CA GLY A 49 -47.19 14.14 -2.48
C GLY A 49 -48.40 13.70 -3.29
N ASN A 50 -49.44 14.52 -3.32
CA ASN A 50 -50.67 14.27 -4.08
C ASN A 50 -50.47 14.65 -5.57
N ASP A 51 -50.43 13.65 -6.45
CA ASP A 51 -50.21 13.84 -7.90
C ASP A 51 -51.39 14.54 -8.58
N THR A 52 -52.60 14.42 -8.04
CA THR A 52 -53.80 15.08 -8.63
C THR A 52 -53.77 16.59 -8.47
N GLU A 53 -53.05 17.09 -7.46
CA GLU A 53 -52.85 18.50 -7.21
C GLU A 53 -51.47 19.02 -7.66
N LEU A 54 -50.70 18.20 -8.34
CA LEU A 54 -49.33 18.48 -8.79
C LEU A 54 -48.39 18.92 -7.64
N GLU A 55 -48.63 18.41 -6.41
CA GLU A 55 -47.83 18.78 -5.26
C GLU A 55 -46.33 18.49 -5.40
N PRO A 56 -45.93 17.32 -5.92
CA PRO A 56 -44.50 17.04 -6.11
C PRO A 56 -43.80 18.04 -7.05
N GLN A 57 -44.48 18.44 -8.14
CA GLN A 57 -43.91 19.39 -9.12
C GLN A 57 -43.79 20.79 -8.53
N ARG A 58 -44.82 21.23 -7.75
CA ARG A 58 -44.81 22.52 -7.06
C ARG A 58 -43.73 22.55 -5.97
N LEU A 59 -43.61 21.47 -5.20
CA LEU A 59 -42.58 21.33 -4.16
C LEU A 59 -41.18 21.34 -4.76
N LEU A 60 -40.96 20.58 -5.85
CA LEU A 60 -39.70 20.58 -6.56
C LEU A 60 -39.31 21.98 -7.08
N GLY A 61 -40.26 22.72 -7.68
CA GLY A 61 -40.01 24.06 -8.15
C GLY A 61 -39.63 25.03 -6.99
N SER A 62 -40.25 24.85 -5.82
CA SER A 62 -39.93 25.65 -4.63
C SER A 62 -38.51 25.33 -4.12
N ILE A 63 -38.13 24.06 -4.10
CA ILE A 63 -36.79 23.62 -3.67
C ILE A 63 -35.72 24.14 -4.64
N VAL A 64 -35.91 23.96 -5.96
CA VAL A 64 -34.97 24.44 -6.99
C VAL A 64 -34.76 25.96 -6.82
N ARG A 65 -35.82 26.72 -6.63
CA ARG A 65 -35.70 28.16 -6.39
C ARG A 65 -34.86 28.47 -5.15
N VAL A 66 -35.13 27.83 -4.03
CA VAL A 66 -34.38 28.06 -2.76
C VAL A 66 -32.88 27.67 -2.95
N LEU A 67 -32.59 26.54 -3.59
CA LEU A 67 -31.22 26.10 -3.80
C LEU A 67 -30.49 26.93 -4.86
N SER A 68 -31.21 27.51 -5.84
CA SER A 68 -30.64 28.45 -6.81
C SER A 68 -30.32 29.81 -6.17
N ASP A 69 -31.16 30.27 -5.23
CA ASP A 69 -30.93 31.51 -4.51
C ASP A 69 -29.83 31.38 -3.45
N ARG A 70 -29.58 30.13 -2.97
CA ARG A 70 -28.66 29.85 -1.85
C ARG A 70 -27.69 28.73 -2.24
N THR A 71 -26.79 29.05 -3.15
CA THR A 71 -25.77 28.08 -3.64
C THR A 71 -24.61 27.89 -2.69
N VAL A 72 -24.50 28.69 -1.64
CA VAL A 72 -23.43 28.65 -0.63
C VAL A 72 -24.04 28.52 0.76
N LEU A 73 -23.52 27.58 1.57
CA LEU A 73 -23.86 27.51 2.98
C LEU A 73 -23.10 28.60 3.74
N THR A 74 -23.85 29.58 4.23
CA THR A 74 -23.28 30.68 5.03
C THR A 74 -23.04 30.25 6.48
N PRO A 75 -22.07 30.85 7.19
CA PRO A 75 -21.85 30.58 8.62
C PRO A 75 -23.10 30.68 9.47
N ASP A 76 -23.96 31.68 9.18
CA ASP A 76 -25.22 31.87 9.92
C ASP A 76 -26.19 30.70 9.71
N MET A 77 -26.23 30.11 8.52
CA MET A 77 -27.06 28.93 8.24
C MET A 77 -26.55 27.71 8.98
N ILE A 78 -25.23 27.52 9.00
CA ILE A 78 -24.58 26.41 9.74
C ILE A 78 -24.84 26.58 11.24
N GLN A 79 -24.65 27.78 11.76
CA GLN A 79 -24.89 28.06 13.17
C GLN A 79 -26.36 27.86 13.58
N GLY A 80 -27.32 28.25 12.72
CA GLY A 80 -28.73 27.97 12.92
C GLY A 80 -29.01 26.47 12.97
N ALA A 81 -28.45 25.68 12.03
CA ALA A 81 -28.61 24.22 12.01
C ALA A 81 -28.02 23.54 13.26
N ILE A 82 -26.86 24.01 13.74
CA ILE A 82 -26.24 23.53 14.99
C ILE A 82 -27.14 23.80 16.17
N ALA A 83 -27.75 25.02 16.27
CA ALA A 83 -28.64 25.37 17.37
C ALA A 83 -29.94 24.55 17.39
N ASP A 84 -30.41 24.12 16.22
CA ASP A 84 -31.65 23.36 16.07
C ASP A 84 -31.46 21.82 16.30
N ALA A 85 -30.23 21.32 16.29
CA ALA A 85 -29.96 19.89 16.35
C ALA A 85 -28.78 19.55 17.30
N ALA A 86 -29.13 19.06 18.50
CA ALA A 86 -28.17 18.75 19.56
C ALA A 86 -27.05 17.78 19.17
N PHE A 87 -27.24 16.92 18.15
CA PHE A 87 -26.20 16.03 17.66
C PHE A 87 -25.13 16.76 16.83
N LEU A 88 -25.30 18.03 16.51
CA LEU A 88 -24.36 18.89 15.81
C LEU A 88 -23.54 19.79 16.75
N ASP A 89 -23.72 19.71 18.05
CA ASP A 89 -23.04 20.58 19.03
C ASP A 89 -21.50 20.51 18.94
N ASP A 90 -20.93 19.34 18.55
CA ASP A 90 -19.51 19.13 18.39
C ASP A 90 -19.02 19.38 16.94
N SER A 91 -19.85 19.97 16.06
CA SER A 91 -19.52 20.20 14.67
C SER A 91 -18.47 21.30 14.50
N ASP A 92 -17.41 21.03 13.75
CA ASP A 92 -16.31 21.95 13.42
C ASP A 92 -16.51 22.67 12.06
N LEU A 93 -17.67 22.51 11.41
CA LEU A 93 -17.97 23.12 10.10
C LEU A 93 -17.79 24.64 10.06
N LEU A 94 -18.00 25.32 11.20
CA LEU A 94 -17.81 26.77 11.30
C LEU A 94 -16.33 27.20 11.31
N ASP A 95 -15.43 26.31 11.70
CA ASP A 95 -13.98 26.61 11.82
C ASP A 95 -13.27 26.53 10.46
N HIS A 96 -13.90 25.94 9.45
CA HIS A 96 -13.37 25.79 8.14
C HIS A 96 -13.54 27.09 7.32
N ALA A 97 -12.42 27.63 6.81
CA ALA A 97 -12.39 28.86 6.02
C ALA A 97 -13.05 28.70 4.63
N GLN A 98 -13.38 27.48 4.23
CA GLN A 98 -13.97 27.20 2.93
C GLN A 98 -15.48 27.26 2.96
N GLN A 99 -16.03 27.90 1.92
CA GLN A 99 -17.46 27.93 1.73
C GLN A 99 -17.92 26.62 1.08
N ILE A 100 -18.83 25.94 1.74
CA ILE A 100 -19.50 24.76 1.19
C ILE A 100 -20.48 25.24 0.13
N THR A 101 -20.30 24.73 -1.11
CA THR A 101 -21.15 25.13 -2.24
C THR A 101 -22.04 23.97 -2.70
N ILE A 102 -23.25 24.32 -3.16
CA ILE A 102 -24.26 23.38 -3.62
C ILE A 102 -24.54 23.67 -5.10
N HIS A 103 -24.35 22.67 -5.94
CA HIS A 103 -24.58 22.78 -7.38
C HIS A 103 -25.52 21.68 -7.88
N PRO A 104 -26.42 21.99 -8.83
CA PRO A 104 -27.17 20.96 -9.52
C PRO A 104 -26.24 20.11 -10.36
N VAL A 105 -26.55 18.84 -10.50
CA VAL A 105 -25.84 17.89 -11.35
C VAL A 105 -26.77 17.43 -12.45
N ASP A 106 -26.33 17.56 -13.71
CA ASP A 106 -27.04 16.98 -14.81
C ASP A 106 -26.86 15.46 -14.75
N MET A 107 -27.98 14.75 -14.73
CA MET A 107 -28.02 13.30 -14.67
C MET A 107 -28.86 12.77 -15.82
N ASP A 108 -28.34 11.85 -16.57
CA ASP A 108 -29.09 11.21 -17.62
C ASP A 108 -30.09 10.17 -17.09
N ILE A 109 -31.01 9.73 -17.94
CA ILE A 109 -32.06 8.78 -17.56
C ILE A 109 -31.46 7.42 -17.13
N GLU A 110 -30.33 7.04 -17.72
CA GLU A 110 -29.66 5.78 -17.41
C GLU A 110 -29.03 5.81 -16.02
N GLU A 111 -28.33 6.91 -15.68
CA GLU A 111 -27.75 7.14 -14.35
C GLU A 111 -28.83 7.20 -13.27
N LEU A 112 -29.91 7.93 -13.54
CA LEU A 112 -31.05 8.03 -12.65
C LEU A 112 -31.70 6.66 -12.42
N SER A 113 -31.87 5.87 -13.47
CA SER A 113 -32.42 4.52 -13.39
C SER A 113 -31.53 3.58 -12.57
N LYS A 114 -30.20 3.67 -12.72
CA LYS A 114 -29.24 2.89 -11.91
C LYS A 114 -29.35 3.21 -10.43
N ILE A 115 -29.49 4.48 -10.05
CA ILE A 115 -29.65 4.88 -8.65
C ILE A 115 -30.99 4.38 -8.11
N TRP A 116 -32.09 4.57 -8.85
CA TRP A 116 -33.41 4.12 -8.43
C TRP A 116 -33.52 2.59 -8.32
N SER A 117 -32.77 1.85 -9.11
CA SER A 117 -32.71 0.38 -9.02
C SER A 117 -32.15 -0.13 -7.69
N THR A 118 -31.40 0.69 -6.95
CA THR A 118 -30.89 0.34 -5.62
C THR A 118 -31.96 0.38 -4.53
N PHE A 119 -33.07 1.08 -4.78
CA PHE A 119 -34.20 1.14 -3.86
C PHE A 119 -35.18 0.01 -4.14
N PHE A 120 -35.00 -1.09 -3.45
CA PHE A 120 -35.83 -2.27 -3.64
C PHE A 120 -37.30 -1.96 -3.28
N GLN A 121 -38.22 -2.18 -4.23
CA GLN A 121 -39.66 -1.98 -4.10
C GLN A 121 -40.15 -0.52 -3.89
N ALA A 122 -39.28 0.48 -4.05
CA ALA A 122 -39.73 1.88 -4.02
C ALA A 122 -40.22 2.31 -5.42
N PRO A 123 -41.42 2.89 -5.55
CA PRO A 123 -41.85 3.47 -6.82
C PRO A 123 -41.00 4.69 -7.16
N TYR A 124 -40.77 4.91 -8.45
CA TYR A 124 -40.08 6.10 -8.91
C TYR A 124 -40.79 7.36 -8.46
N SER A 125 -40.04 8.30 -7.93
CA SER A 125 -40.51 9.65 -7.57
C SER A 125 -39.70 10.71 -8.29
N LEU A 126 -40.33 11.85 -8.56
CA LEU A 126 -39.67 12.98 -9.24
C LEU A 126 -38.43 13.41 -8.47
N SER A 127 -37.26 13.43 -9.15
CA SER A 127 -35.95 13.58 -8.50
C SER A 127 -35.03 14.52 -9.22
N LEU A 128 -34.12 15.16 -8.47
CA LEU A 128 -32.99 15.93 -8.98
C LEU A 128 -31.72 15.56 -8.21
N ALA A 129 -30.58 15.69 -8.86
CA ALA A 129 -29.28 15.50 -8.23
C ALA A 129 -28.62 16.83 -7.92
N TYR A 130 -27.95 16.87 -6.76
CA TYR A 130 -27.15 17.99 -6.30
C TYR A 130 -25.82 17.51 -5.77
N LYS A 131 -24.78 18.29 -5.99
CA LYS A 131 -23.44 18.05 -5.47
C LYS A 131 -23.08 19.14 -4.47
N VAL A 132 -22.73 18.71 -3.26
CA VAL A 132 -22.20 19.57 -2.19
C VAL A 132 -20.69 19.44 -2.23
N MET A 133 -20.00 20.54 -2.47
CA MET A 133 -18.54 20.56 -2.68
C MET A 133 -17.83 21.21 -1.51
N ALA A 134 -16.57 20.82 -1.32
CA ALA A 134 -15.68 21.41 -0.33
C ALA A 134 -16.05 21.13 1.13
N VAL A 135 -16.65 19.98 1.42
CA VAL A 135 -16.84 19.54 2.79
C VAL A 135 -15.49 19.05 3.33
N VAL A 136 -14.97 19.69 4.37
CA VAL A 136 -13.66 19.40 4.95
C VAL A 136 -13.84 18.64 6.25
N ILE A 137 -13.03 17.59 6.42
CA ILE A 137 -12.96 16.81 7.66
C ILE A 137 -11.54 16.88 8.19
N ASP A 138 -11.38 17.29 9.44
CA ASP A 138 -10.10 17.35 10.13
C ASP A 138 -9.74 16.00 10.76
N GLY A 139 -8.48 15.59 10.59
CA GLY A 139 -7.95 14.42 11.28
C GLY A 139 -7.70 14.70 12.76
N GLU A 140 -7.98 13.73 13.61
CA GLU A 140 -7.74 13.83 15.06
C GLU A 140 -6.25 13.83 15.43
N ILE A 141 -5.41 13.22 14.57
CA ILE A 141 -3.96 13.10 14.83
C ILE A 141 -3.29 14.42 14.48
N SER A 142 -2.89 15.16 15.52
CA SER A 142 -1.96 16.27 15.34
C SER A 142 -0.59 15.72 14.94
N PRO A 143 0.01 16.17 13.82
CA PRO A 143 1.38 15.83 13.51
C PRO A 143 2.26 16.29 14.69
N GLN A 144 3.14 15.40 15.18
CA GLN A 144 4.11 15.78 16.22
C GLN A 144 4.83 17.02 15.71
N LYS A 145 4.79 18.10 16.50
CA LYS A 145 5.59 19.28 16.22
C LYS A 145 7.04 18.82 16.19
N ALA A 146 7.68 18.97 15.03
CA ALA A 146 9.14 18.89 14.99
C ALA A 146 9.68 19.83 16.05
N LEU A 147 10.58 19.33 16.90
CA LEU A 147 11.24 20.15 17.89
C LEU A 147 11.85 21.36 17.17
N PRO A 148 11.74 22.57 17.71
CA PRO A 148 12.35 23.73 17.10
C PRO A 148 13.85 23.46 16.95
N VAL A 149 14.37 23.70 15.74
CA VAL A 149 15.79 23.57 15.44
C VAL A 149 16.53 24.57 16.35
N ARG A 150 17.23 24.06 17.35
CA ARG A 150 17.95 24.88 18.34
C ARG A 150 19.06 25.70 17.68
N GLU A 151 19.69 25.12 16.66
CA GLU A 151 20.75 25.77 15.87
C GLU A 151 20.60 25.35 14.41
N PRO A 152 20.26 26.26 13.49
CA PRO A 152 20.34 25.94 12.05
C PRO A 152 21.83 25.83 11.69
N ARG A 153 22.31 24.62 11.47
CA ARG A 153 23.66 24.42 10.91
C ARG A 153 23.51 24.47 9.40
N PHE A 154 23.84 25.59 8.80
CA PHE A 154 24.02 25.69 7.37
C PHE A 154 25.31 24.93 7.03
N GLY A 155 25.21 23.79 6.37
CA GLY A 155 26.36 23.23 5.66
C GLY A 155 26.91 24.32 4.75
N GLY A 156 28.21 24.58 4.81
CA GLY A 156 28.85 25.62 3.99
C GLY A 156 28.46 25.46 2.53
N VAL A 157 28.59 26.54 1.74
CA VAL A 157 28.34 26.51 0.28
C VAL A 157 29.26 25.45 -0.32
N MET A 158 28.71 24.27 -0.56
CA MET A 158 29.42 23.25 -1.30
C MET A 158 29.20 23.46 -2.78
N PRO A 159 30.25 23.47 -3.61
CA PRO A 159 30.08 23.32 -5.03
C PRO A 159 29.26 22.04 -5.22
N PHE A 160 28.18 22.11 -5.99
CA PHE A 160 27.19 21.05 -6.20
C PHE A 160 27.83 19.67 -6.13
N ALA A 161 27.71 18.99 -5.01
CA ALA A 161 28.08 17.60 -4.91
C ALA A 161 27.19 16.85 -5.89
N GLN A 162 27.78 16.19 -6.87
CA GLN A 162 27.04 15.40 -7.83
C GLN A 162 26.31 14.32 -7.05
N GLN A 163 25.00 14.47 -6.92
CA GLN A 163 24.18 13.52 -6.16
C GLN A 163 24.22 12.15 -6.86
N PRO A 164 24.55 11.07 -6.13
CA PRO A 164 24.49 9.74 -6.71
C PRO A 164 23.07 9.42 -7.14
N THR A 165 22.93 8.77 -8.27
CA THR A 165 21.63 8.36 -8.80
C THR A 165 21.70 6.91 -9.25
N ILE A 166 20.85 6.06 -8.70
CA ILE A 166 20.73 4.66 -9.10
C ILE A 166 19.69 4.57 -10.20
N GLU A 167 20.06 3.98 -11.32
CA GLU A 167 19.18 3.70 -12.48
C GLU A 167 18.63 2.27 -12.40
N LYS A 168 19.46 1.31 -11.95
CA LYS A 168 19.11 -0.10 -11.98
C LYS A 168 19.87 -0.91 -10.93
N VAL A 169 19.22 -1.92 -10.36
CA VAL A 169 19.80 -2.91 -9.46
C VAL A 169 19.54 -4.30 -10.04
N ILE A 170 20.60 -5.09 -10.22
CA ILE A 170 20.53 -6.43 -10.79
C ILE A 170 21.48 -7.37 -10.05
N ALA A 171 21.26 -8.67 -10.18
CA ALA A 171 22.26 -9.63 -9.74
C ALA A 171 23.54 -9.50 -10.58
N GLN A 172 24.71 -9.61 -9.94
CA GLN A 172 26.00 -9.57 -10.65
C GLN A 172 26.12 -10.73 -11.65
N ALA A 173 25.52 -11.88 -11.37
CA ALA A 173 25.48 -13.05 -12.24
C ALA A 173 24.71 -12.83 -13.55
N GLY A 174 23.87 -11.79 -13.63
CA GLY A 174 23.13 -11.42 -14.83
C GLY A 174 21.81 -10.72 -14.54
N ALA A 175 21.29 -9.99 -15.53
CA ALA A 175 20.07 -9.20 -15.37
C ALA A 175 18.79 -10.03 -15.12
N ARG A 176 18.81 -11.32 -15.46
CA ARG A 176 17.71 -12.26 -15.26
C ARG A 176 17.96 -13.24 -14.11
N SER A 177 19.17 -13.22 -13.55
CA SER A 177 19.49 -14.07 -12.41
C SER A 177 18.70 -13.66 -11.19
N PRO A 178 18.16 -14.60 -10.43
CA PRO A 178 17.46 -14.30 -9.17
C PRO A 178 18.44 -13.70 -8.15
N ILE A 179 17.91 -12.91 -7.24
CA ILE A 179 18.65 -12.34 -6.12
C ILE A 179 18.18 -13.07 -4.86
N ASP A 180 19.08 -13.86 -4.29
CA ASP A 180 18.95 -14.54 -3.00
C ASP A 180 19.95 -13.97 -1.97
N ALA A 181 19.98 -14.51 -0.76
CA ALA A 181 20.89 -14.05 0.30
C ALA A 181 22.37 -14.28 0.01
N THR A 182 22.73 -15.09 -1.00
CA THR A 182 24.11 -15.38 -1.40
C THR A 182 24.56 -14.52 -2.57
N ALA A 183 23.65 -13.80 -3.21
CA ALA A 183 23.92 -13.05 -4.42
C ALA A 183 24.77 -11.81 -4.15
N SER A 184 25.52 -11.37 -5.16
CA SER A 184 26.08 -10.03 -5.22
C SER A 184 25.20 -9.14 -6.09
N LEU A 185 24.95 -7.92 -5.62
CA LEU A 185 24.21 -6.89 -6.36
C LEU A 185 25.17 -6.06 -7.18
N ARG A 186 24.80 -5.80 -8.42
CA ARG A 186 25.39 -4.80 -9.29
C ARG A 186 24.42 -3.63 -9.41
N ILE A 187 24.84 -2.50 -8.89
CA ILE A 187 24.11 -1.23 -8.88
C ILE A 187 24.65 -0.42 -10.03
N VAL A 188 23.79 -0.03 -10.95
CA VAL A 188 24.12 0.79 -12.13
C VAL A 188 23.49 2.16 -11.98
N GLY A 189 24.24 3.21 -12.28
CA GLY A 189 23.76 4.57 -12.11
C GLY A 189 24.76 5.63 -12.55
N LYS A 190 24.65 6.81 -11.95
CA LYS A 190 25.53 7.96 -12.21
C LYS A 190 26.05 8.51 -10.89
N HIS A 191 27.31 8.99 -10.93
CA HIS A 191 27.97 9.56 -9.77
C HIS A 191 27.96 8.65 -8.54
N LEU A 192 28.12 7.33 -8.77
CA LEU A 192 28.10 6.35 -7.68
C LEU A 192 29.37 6.37 -6.85
N LYS A 193 30.48 6.90 -7.39
CA LYS A 193 31.75 7.02 -6.67
C LYS A 193 31.87 8.38 -6.01
N GLY A 194 32.02 8.37 -4.69
CA GLY A 194 32.27 9.55 -3.86
C GLY A 194 33.58 9.41 -3.08
N PRO A 195 33.94 10.42 -2.26
CA PRO A 195 35.11 10.38 -1.41
C PRO A 195 35.11 9.16 -0.45
N ASP A 196 33.97 8.88 0.14
CA ASP A 196 33.72 7.72 0.99
C ASP A 196 32.31 7.22 0.65
N THR A 197 32.22 6.07 -0.07
CA THR A 197 30.99 5.54 -0.62
C THR A 197 30.52 4.35 0.20
N HIS A 198 29.29 4.39 0.67
CA HIS A 198 28.62 3.31 1.35
C HIS A 198 27.35 2.92 0.57
N ILE A 199 26.93 1.69 0.73
CA ILE A 199 25.64 1.18 0.22
C ILE A 199 24.79 0.82 1.42
N CYS A 200 23.55 1.36 1.43
CA CYS A 200 22.55 1.09 2.45
C CYS A 200 21.50 0.12 1.88
N ILE A 201 21.32 -1.02 2.54
CA ILE A 201 20.26 -1.99 2.24
C ILE A 201 19.42 -2.17 3.50
N GLY A 202 18.14 -1.76 3.41
CA GLY A 202 17.29 -1.68 4.59
C GLY A 202 17.82 -0.66 5.60
N ALA A 203 18.33 -1.14 6.75
CA ALA A 203 18.94 -0.29 7.79
C ALA A 203 20.46 -0.52 7.94
N VAL A 204 21.08 -1.32 7.06
CA VAL A 204 22.48 -1.69 7.16
C VAL A 204 23.31 -1.01 6.09
N GLU A 205 24.35 -0.32 6.53
CA GLU A 205 25.35 0.32 5.68
C GLU A 205 26.60 -0.54 5.56
N ARG A 206 27.13 -0.68 4.35
CA ARG A 206 28.37 -1.39 4.05
C ARG A 206 29.15 -0.68 2.95
N VAL A 207 30.45 -0.82 3.00
CA VAL A 207 31.34 -0.39 1.93
C VAL A 207 31.18 -1.36 0.73
N PRO A 208 31.02 -0.86 -0.49
CA PRO A 208 30.94 -1.73 -1.67
C PRO A 208 32.26 -2.46 -1.92
N GLN A 209 32.19 -3.66 -2.48
CA GLN A 209 33.38 -4.43 -2.90
C GLN A 209 34.16 -3.72 -4.02
N SER A 210 33.43 -3.06 -4.90
CA SER A 210 33.98 -2.20 -5.94
C SER A 210 33.03 -1.07 -6.26
N VAL A 211 33.56 0.11 -6.59
CA VAL A 211 32.78 1.28 -7.00
C VAL A 211 33.50 2.05 -8.10
N THR A 212 32.75 2.40 -9.12
CA THR A 212 33.12 3.29 -10.23
C THR A 212 32.08 4.43 -10.33
N GLU A 213 32.26 5.36 -11.26
CA GLU A 213 31.29 6.44 -11.49
C GLU A 213 29.90 5.92 -11.88
N THR A 214 29.84 4.73 -12.53
CA THR A 214 28.60 4.19 -13.10
C THR A 214 28.17 2.85 -12.53
N GLU A 215 29.02 2.17 -11.78
CA GLU A 215 28.71 0.86 -11.21
C GLU A 215 29.26 0.73 -9.80
N ALA A 216 28.48 0.05 -8.94
CA ALA A 216 28.93 -0.39 -7.62
C ALA A 216 28.48 -1.85 -7.40
N VAL A 217 29.33 -2.62 -6.71
CA VAL A 217 29.07 -4.02 -6.41
C VAL A 217 29.13 -4.25 -4.90
N ILE A 218 28.13 -4.96 -4.38
CA ILE A 218 28.06 -5.36 -2.97
C ILE A 218 27.57 -6.81 -2.86
N SER A 219 28.18 -7.60 -1.96
CA SER A 219 27.69 -8.93 -1.63
C SER A 219 26.66 -8.90 -0.53
N LEU A 220 25.51 -9.55 -0.74
CA LEU A 220 24.49 -9.70 0.32
C LEU A 220 24.97 -10.61 1.47
N GLN A 221 25.98 -11.44 1.25
CA GLN A 221 26.59 -12.27 2.31
C GLN A 221 27.29 -11.43 3.40
N GLU A 222 27.69 -10.18 3.08
CA GLU A 222 28.29 -9.26 4.04
C GLU A 222 27.27 -8.56 4.93
N ILE A 223 25.98 -8.73 4.62
CA ILE A 223 24.87 -8.16 5.37
C ILE A 223 24.36 -9.20 6.37
N PRO A 224 24.16 -8.81 7.65
CA PRO A 224 23.59 -9.73 8.65
C PRO A 224 22.26 -10.28 8.18
N LYS A 225 22.07 -11.61 8.25
CA LYS A 225 20.84 -12.28 7.78
C LYS A 225 19.58 -11.76 8.47
N GLU A 226 19.72 -11.33 9.72
CA GLU A 226 18.62 -10.75 10.51
C GLU A 226 18.13 -9.41 9.94
N SER A 227 18.97 -8.74 9.14
CA SER A 227 18.63 -7.48 8.49
C SER A 227 18.09 -7.65 7.06
N LEU A 228 18.22 -8.86 6.51
CA LEU A 228 17.69 -9.22 5.20
C LEU A 228 16.27 -9.77 5.35
N LYS A 229 15.32 -9.18 4.63
CA LYS A 229 13.93 -9.62 4.59
C LYS A 229 13.63 -10.21 3.23
N ALA A 230 13.00 -11.36 3.18
CA ALA A 230 12.44 -11.85 1.93
C ALA A 230 11.40 -10.87 1.37
N GLY A 231 11.28 -10.76 0.05
CA GLY A 231 10.38 -9.81 -0.59
C GLY A 231 11.08 -8.58 -1.15
N ILE A 232 10.38 -7.44 -1.13
CA ILE A 232 10.90 -6.18 -1.66
C ILE A 232 11.86 -5.54 -0.65
N GLN A 233 13.09 -5.31 -1.10
CA GLN A 233 14.12 -4.57 -0.39
C GLN A 233 14.46 -3.29 -1.16
N SER A 234 15.05 -2.31 -0.50
CA SER A 234 15.56 -1.10 -1.14
C SER A 234 17.05 -0.95 -0.95
N VAL A 235 17.71 -0.36 -1.94
CA VAL A 235 19.11 0.00 -1.87
C VAL A 235 19.30 1.48 -2.16
N GLN A 236 20.23 2.11 -1.46
CA GLN A 236 20.68 3.49 -1.64
C GLN A 236 22.19 3.56 -1.60
N VAL A 237 22.75 4.54 -2.30
CA VAL A 237 24.18 4.89 -2.21
C VAL A 237 24.32 6.14 -1.34
N LEU A 238 25.25 6.10 -0.43
CA LEU A 238 25.55 7.15 0.53
C LEU A 238 26.99 7.63 0.30
N HIS A 239 27.17 8.93 0.14
CA HIS A 239 28.49 9.55 0.06
C HIS A 239 28.74 10.32 1.35
N TYR A 240 29.69 9.88 2.13
CA TYR A 240 30.20 10.61 3.27
C TYR A 240 31.30 11.57 2.81
N GLN A 241 31.28 12.77 3.33
CA GLN A 241 32.29 13.76 3.07
C GLN A 241 33.20 13.82 4.26
N ALA A 242 34.48 14.09 4.01
CA ALA A 242 35.43 14.32 5.11
C ALA A 242 34.97 15.49 5.99
N ALA A 243 34.99 15.31 7.30
CA ALA A 243 34.65 16.36 8.23
C ALA A 243 35.56 17.58 7.98
N GLN A 244 34.95 18.72 7.67
CA GLN A 244 35.71 19.96 7.41
C GLN A 244 36.22 20.64 8.70
N SER A 245 35.81 20.15 9.88
CA SER A 245 36.23 20.66 11.17
C SER A 245 36.09 19.59 12.25
N PRO A 246 37.03 19.54 13.25
CA PRO A 246 36.94 18.61 14.38
C PRO A 246 35.71 18.83 15.28
N GLU A 247 35.01 19.95 15.13
CA GLU A 247 33.83 20.33 15.92
C GLU A 247 32.51 19.87 15.30
N GLN A 248 32.53 19.20 14.13
CA GLN A 248 31.33 18.66 13.46
C GLN A 248 31.23 17.13 13.63
N PRO A 249 30.57 16.63 14.69
CA PRO A 249 30.56 15.20 15.00
C PRO A 249 29.63 14.33 14.14
N GLN A 250 28.81 14.90 13.28
CA GLN A 250 27.92 14.14 12.38
C GLN A 250 27.95 14.70 10.96
N VAL A 251 28.60 13.94 10.08
CA VAL A 251 28.56 14.19 8.64
C VAL A 251 27.26 13.55 8.09
N VAL A 252 26.32 14.37 7.64
CA VAL A 252 25.13 13.88 6.95
C VAL A 252 25.54 13.45 5.55
N PRO A 253 25.34 12.17 5.16
CA PRO A 253 25.74 11.72 3.84
C PRO A 253 24.83 12.32 2.74
N VAL A 254 25.40 12.52 1.55
CA VAL A 254 24.59 12.76 0.34
C VAL A 254 24.04 11.43 -0.13
N THR A 255 22.72 11.32 -0.18
CA THR A 255 22.02 10.06 -0.48
C THR A 255 21.49 10.02 -1.89
N SER A 256 21.50 8.84 -2.53
CA SER A 256 20.84 8.59 -3.80
C SER A 256 19.31 8.44 -3.63
N ASN A 257 18.60 8.30 -4.75
CA ASN A 257 17.27 7.70 -4.76
C ASN A 257 17.32 6.27 -4.24
N ALA A 258 16.23 5.83 -3.58
CA ALA A 258 16.03 4.43 -3.20
C ALA A 258 15.50 3.63 -4.39
N VAL A 259 16.14 2.51 -4.72
CA VAL A 259 15.69 1.62 -5.80
C VAL A 259 15.33 0.26 -5.22
N PRO A 260 14.11 -0.25 -5.49
CA PRO A 260 13.70 -1.54 -5.00
C PRO A 260 14.33 -2.70 -5.78
N PHE A 261 14.56 -3.81 -5.10
CA PHE A 261 14.85 -5.11 -5.68
C PHE A 261 14.12 -6.21 -4.94
N VAL A 262 13.93 -7.37 -5.57
CA VAL A 262 13.25 -8.52 -4.97
C VAL A 262 14.27 -9.50 -4.42
N LEU A 263 14.28 -9.69 -3.10
CA LEU A 263 15.11 -10.69 -2.44
C LEU A 263 14.30 -11.98 -2.27
N ARG A 264 14.73 -13.05 -2.93
CA ARG A 264 14.04 -14.34 -2.92
C ARG A 264 14.51 -15.19 -1.76
N PRO A 265 13.58 -15.80 -0.99
CA PRO A 265 13.94 -16.75 0.05
C PRO A 265 14.40 -18.06 -0.57
N THR A 266 15.33 -18.75 0.10
CA THR A 266 15.71 -20.12 -0.21
C THR A 266 15.12 -21.06 0.82
N VAL A 267 14.37 -22.06 0.38
CA VAL A 267 13.85 -23.10 1.27
C VAL A 267 15.00 -24.06 1.61
N THR A 268 15.34 -24.15 2.90
CA THR A 268 16.47 -24.97 3.40
C THR A 268 16.04 -26.32 3.92
N LEU A 269 14.81 -26.43 4.43
CA LEU A 269 14.25 -27.66 4.97
C LEU A 269 12.74 -27.67 4.78
N VAL A 270 12.21 -28.83 4.40
CA VAL A 270 10.78 -29.14 4.42
C VAL A 270 10.54 -30.44 5.16
N ARG A 271 9.56 -30.46 6.02
CA ARG A 271 9.12 -31.66 6.75
C ARG A 271 7.60 -31.66 6.91
N VAL A 272 6.99 -32.84 6.85
CA VAL A 272 5.64 -33.07 7.33
C VAL A 272 5.71 -33.25 8.84
N LEU A 273 4.98 -32.44 9.61
CA LEU A 273 4.89 -32.55 11.06
C LEU A 273 3.78 -33.51 11.46
N GLU A 274 2.63 -33.35 10.82
CA GLU A 274 1.42 -34.11 11.07
C GLU A 274 0.76 -34.42 9.73
N SER A 275 0.25 -35.63 9.55
CA SER A 275 -0.53 -36.05 8.39
C SER A 275 -1.63 -36.99 8.86
N GLU A 276 -2.87 -36.64 8.61
CA GLU A 276 -4.04 -37.43 8.92
C GLU A 276 -4.71 -37.89 7.63
N GLY A 277 -5.12 -39.15 7.59
CA GLY A 277 -5.79 -39.78 6.44
C GLY A 277 -5.43 -41.25 6.38
N ILE A 278 -6.22 -42.09 5.70
CA ILE A 278 -6.05 -43.52 5.57
C ILE A 278 -5.97 -43.88 4.08
N ASP A 279 -5.10 -44.81 3.75
CA ASP A 279 -4.92 -45.32 2.37
C ASP A 279 -4.78 -44.20 1.28
N ASP A 280 -5.66 -44.16 0.31
CA ASP A 280 -5.64 -43.17 -0.79
C ASP A 280 -6.42 -41.90 -0.50
N ASP A 281 -6.95 -41.75 0.72
CA ASP A 281 -7.67 -40.54 1.10
C ASP A 281 -6.80 -39.29 1.08
N PRO A 282 -7.33 -38.13 0.73
CA PRO A 282 -6.60 -36.86 0.82
C PRO A 282 -6.14 -36.57 2.25
N ARG A 283 -4.89 -36.15 2.40
CA ARG A 283 -4.24 -35.84 3.67
C ARG A 283 -4.53 -34.42 4.12
N THR A 284 -4.70 -34.27 5.42
CA THR A 284 -4.76 -32.98 6.11
C THR A 284 -3.69 -32.97 7.18
N GLY A 285 -2.97 -31.86 7.34
CA GLY A 285 -1.87 -31.83 8.30
C GLY A 285 -1.12 -30.51 8.35
N ARG A 286 0.14 -30.57 8.74
CA ARG A 286 1.03 -29.41 8.83
C ARG A 286 2.40 -29.68 8.24
N LEU A 287 2.89 -28.68 7.48
CA LEU A 287 4.25 -28.64 6.96
C LEU A 287 5.10 -27.70 7.80
N GLN A 288 6.31 -28.10 8.12
CA GLN A 288 7.37 -27.21 8.58
C GLN A 288 8.27 -26.85 7.40
N ILE A 289 8.40 -25.56 7.12
CA ILE A 289 9.28 -25.04 6.07
C ILE A 289 10.26 -24.06 6.69
N SER A 290 11.55 -24.35 6.55
CA SER A 290 12.61 -23.44 7.00
C SER A 290 13.23 -22.70 5.82
N THR A 291 13.57 -21.42 6.02
CA THR A 291 14.17 -20.54 5.03
C THR A 291 15.51 -20.00 5.51
N ASP A 292 16.33 -19.56 4.57
CA ASP A 292 17.59 -18.88 4.84
C ASP A 292 17.42 -17.45 5.35
N LEU A 293 16.23 -16.86 5.15
CA LEU A 293 15.86 -15.51 5.56
C LEU A 293 14.79 -15.53 6.64
N THR A 294 14.79 -14.51 7.47
CA THR A 294 13.74 -14.30 8.48
C THR A 294 12.48 -13.76 7.82
N VAL A 295 11.34 -14.38 8.15
CA VAL A 295 10.00 -13.93 7.73
C VAL A 295 9.31 -13.24 8.89
N TYR A 296 8.82 -12.02 8.67
CA TYR A 296 8.24 -11.17 9.69
C TYR A 296 6.72 -11.34 9.80
N PRO A 297 6.10 -11.00 10.95
CA PRO A 297 4.66 -11.21 11.19
C PRO A 297 3.74 -10.60 10.14
N GLN A 298 4.09 -9.43 9.61
CA GLN A 298 3.27 -8.69 8.64
C GLN A 298 3.39 -9.22 7.21
N GLN A 299 4.33 -10.15 6.95
CA GLN A 299 4.57 -10.67 5.62
C GLN A 299 3.57 -11.78 5.30
N ARG A 300 2.98 -11.68 4.13
CA ARG A 300 2.11 -12.73 3.60
C ARG A 300 2.95 -13.88 3.08
N VAL A 301 2.63 -15.09 3.52
CA VAL A 301 3.32 -16.31 3.10
C VAL A 301 2.34 -17.28 2.50
N VAL A 302 2.65 -17.72 1.28
CA VAL A 302 1.88 -18.73 0.55
C VAL A 302 2.82 -19.86 0.14
N VAL A 303 2.36 -21.09 0.29
CA VAL A 303 3.06 -22.29 -0.20
C VAL A 303 2.30 -22.89 -1.34
N ALA A 304 2.99 -23.17 -2.43
CA ALA A 304 2.48 -23.99 -3.51
C ALA A 304 3.10 -25.40 -3.42
N LEU A 305 2.24 -26.42 -3.38
CA LEU A 305 2.57 -27.81 -3.55
C LEU A 305 2.28 -28.18 -4.99
N ASN A 306 3.30 -28.44 -5.80
CA ASN A 306 3.12 -28.87 -7.19
C ASN A 306 3.51 -30.33 -7.30
N GLU A 307 2.56 -31.19 -7.65
CA GLU A 307 2.84 -32.62 -7.80
C GLU A 307 3.98 -32.85 -8.80
N TRP A 308 4.97 -33.59 -8.37
CA TRP A 308 6.11 -33.96 -9.21
C TRP A 308 5.76 -35.18 -10.07
N SER A 309 4.96 -34.97 -11.10
CA SER A 309 4.43 -36.00 -11.98
C SER A 309 4.39 -35.50 -13.43
N THR A 310 4.50 -36.42 -14.38
CA THR A 310 4.34 -36.15 -15.82
C THR A 310 2.90 -36.32 -16.29
N GLN A 311 2.03 -36.92 -15.47
CA GLN A 311 0.65 -37.22 -15.82
C GLN A 311 -0.28 -36.31 -15.01
N THR A 312 -0.91 -35.32 -15.65
CA THR A 312 -1.92 -34.44 -15.07
C THR A 312 -1.58 -33.95 -13.65
N PRO A 313 -0.46 -33.23 -13.44
CA PRO A 313 -0.02 -32.83 -12.11
C PRO A 313 -1.02 -31.91 -11.45
N VAL A 314 -1.27 -32.15 -10.17
CA VAL A 314 -2.17 -31.33 -9.33
C VAL A 314 -1.34 -30.27 -8.60
N SER A 315 -1.93 -29.14 -8.33
CA SER A 315 -1.31 -28.04 -7.60
C SER A 315 -2.22 -27.56 -6.48
N TYR A 316 -1.66 -27.33 -5.29
CA TYR A 316 -2.35 -26.83 -4.12
C TYR A 316 -1.69 -25.56 -3.63
N LEU A 317 -2.48 -24.62 -3.08
CA LEU A 317 -2.00 -23.36 -2.49
C LEU A 317 -2.50 -23.26 -1.06
N PHE A 318 -1.59 -23.01 -0.14
CA PHE A 318 -1.90 -22.83 1.28
C PHE A 318 -1.27 -21.55 1.80
N GLU A 319 -1.98 -20.87 2.67
CA GLU A 319 -1.50 -19.65 3.32
C GLU A 319 -1.06 -19.98 4.74
N ALA A 320 0.08 -19.43 5.15
CA ALA A 320 0.57 -19.61 6.51
C ALA A 320 -0.34 -18.92 7.52
N SER A 321 -0.50 -19.52 8.68
CA SER A 321 -1.22 -18.91 9.79
C SER A 321 -0.60 -17.57 10.21
N PRO A 322 -1.41 -16.61 10.72
CA PRO A 322 -0.89 -15.37 11.27
C PRO A 322 0.16 -15.62 12.34
N ARG A 323 1.25 -14.84 12.32
CA ARG A 323 2.39 -14.98 13.22
C ARG A 323 2.51 -13.76 14.12
N THR A 324 2.96 -13.98 15.34
CA THR A 324 3.21 -12.90 16.33
C THR A 324 4.67 -12.51 16.43
N SER A 325 5.59 -13.34 15.91
CA SER A 325 7.03 -13.13 15.95
C SER A 325 7.68 -13.43 14.60
N ALA A 326 8.86 -12.86 14.39
CA ALA A 326 9.69 -13.17 13.23
C ALA A 326 10.30 -14.56 13.37
N ALA A 327 10.31 -15.37 12.30
CA ALA A 327 10.83 -16.72 12.30
C ALA A 327 11.42 -17.10 10.93
N ALA A 328 12.45 -17.95 10.96
CA ALA A 328 13.01 -18.59 9.78
C ALA A 328 12.39 -19.98 9.53
N SER A 329 11.61 -20.50 10.48
CA SER A 329 10.87 -21.75 10.35
C SER A 329 9.38 -21.47 10.48
N LEU A 330 8.61 -21.94 9.52
CA LEU A 330 7.19 -21.63 9.34
C LEU A 330 6.38 -22.92 9.42
N GLU A 331 5.28 -22.90 10.15
CA GLU A 331 4.30 -23.98 10.13
C GLU A 331 3.11 -23.57 9.25
N ILE A 332 2.79 -24.42 8.28
CA ILE A 332 1.76 -24.15 7.28
C ILE A 332 0.78 -25.31 7.27
N PRO A 333 -0.51 -25.06 7.58
CA PRO A 333 -1.52 -26.09 7.49
C PRO A 333 -1.80 -26.41 6.02
N PHE A 334 -2.04 -27.67 5.73
CA PHE A 334 -2.55 -28.13 4.45
C PHE A 334 -3.79 -28.99 4.65
N ASP A 335 -4.69 -28.96 3.67
CA ASP A 335 -5.95 -29.69 3.71
C ASP A 335 -6.25 -30.35 2.37
N ARG A 336 -6.72 -31.59 2.43
CA ARG A 336 -7.16 -32.37 1.26
C ARG A 336 -6.14 -32.49 0.15
N VAL A 337 -4.88 -32.74 0.50
CA VAL A 337 -3.79 -33.01 -0.45
C VAL A 337 -3.70 -34.51 -0.70
N LYS A 338 -3.69 -34.95 -1.96
CA LYS A 338 -3.47 -36.35 -2.32
C LYS A 338 -2.10 -36.83 -1.84
N PRO A 339 -1.97 -38.09 -1.40
CA PRO A 339 -0.66 -38.69 -1.18
C PRO A 339 0.20 -38.58 -2.44
N GLY A 340 1.47 -38.22 -2.29
CA GLY A 340 2.37 -38.06 -3.42
C GLY A 340 3.62 -37.25 -3.12
N ASP A 341 4.45 -37.05 -4.17
CA ASP A 341 5.69 -36.27 -4.12
C ASP A 341 5.44 -34.87 -4.71
N TYR A 342 5.79 -33.84 -3.93
CA TYR A 342 5.47 -32.45 -4.28
C TYR A 342 6.69 -31.56 -4.26
N LEU A 343 6.88 -30.78 -5.33
CA LEU A 343 7.77 -29.62 -5.34
C LEU A 343 7.18 -28.50 -4.48
N ILE A 344 8.01 -27.93 -3.62
CA ILE A 344 7.62 -26.85 -2.70
C ILE A 344 8.11 -25.53 -3.27
N ARG A 345 7.19 -24.61 -3.45
CA ARG A 345 7.48 -23.21 -3.76
C ARG A 345 6.88 -22.33 -2.69
N LEU A 346 7.75 -21.63 -1.96
CA LEU A 346 7.36 -20.65 -0.95
C LEU A 346 7.35 -19.26 -1.56
N GLN A 347 6.29 -18.53 -1.34
CA GLN A 347 6.17 -17.12 -1.72
C GLN A 347 6.03 -16.25 -0.48
N VAL A 348 6.90 -15.24 -0.34
CA VAL A 348 6.86 -14.25 0.74
C VAL A 348 6.70 -12.86 0.13
N ASP A 349 5.57 -12.19 0.40
CA ASP A 349 5.22 -10.88 -0.18
C ASP A 349 5.38 -10.82 -1.71
N GLY A 350 5.06 -11.91 -2.40
CA GLY A 350 5.20 -12.03 -3.84
C GLY A 350 6.59 -12.48 -4.33
N ALA A 351 7.57 -12.61 -3.46
CA ALA A 351 8.88 -13.16 -3.82
C ALA A 351 8.86 -14.69 -3.73
N ASP A 352 8.93 -15.36 -4.87
CA ASP A 352 8.97 -16.83 -4.96
C ASP A 352 10.35 -17.36 -4.57
N SER A 353 10.38 -18.44 -3.79
CA SER A 353 11.60 -19.22 -3.56
C SER A 353 12.11 -19.87 -4.85
N LEU A 354 13.41 -20.13 -4.87
CA LEU A 354 14.03 -20.80 -6.01
C LEU A 354 13.76 -22.30 -5.97
N LEU A 355 13.51 -22.88 -7.13
CA LEU A 355 13.52 -24.32 -7.34
C LEU A 355 14.85 -24.74 -7.91
N GLY A 356 15.40 -25.84 -7.41
CA GLY A 356 16.56 -26.50 -7.99
C GLY A 356 16.20 -27.11 -9.33
N VAL A 357 17.17 -27.14 -10.25
CA VAL A 357 17.05 -27.78 -11.55
C VAL A 357 18.05 -28.92 -11.64
N ASP A 358 17.64 -30.07 -12.17
CA ASP A 358 18.53 -31.15 -12.47
C ASP A 358 19.41 -30.76 -13.65
N THR A 359 20.72 -30.67 -13.41
CA THR A 359 21.71 -30.27 -14.40
C THR A 359 22.56 -31.44 -14.92
N ASP A 360 22.29 -32.69 -14.48
CA ASP A 360 23.00 -33.86 -14.99
C ASP A 360 22.46 -34.25 -16.39
N PRO A 361 23.27 -34.11 -17.47
CA PRO A 361 22.85 -34.44 -18.81
C PRO A 361 22.48 -35.92 -19.01
N ASN A 362 22.92 -36.81 -18.11
CA ASN A 362 22.62 -38.24 -18.16
C ASN A 362 21.40 -38.64 -17.35
N SER A 363 20.78 -37.72 -16.63
CA SER A 363 19.57 -37.96 -15.86
C SER A 363 18.34 -37.96 -16.76
N GLU A 364 17.40 -38.87 -16.48
CA GLU A 364 16.07 -38.87 -17.14
C GLU A 364 15.28 -37.58 -16.86
N THR A 365 15.62 -36.86 -15.80
CA THR A 365 14.99 -35.63 -15.39
C THR A 365 15.81 -34.37 -15.70
N TYR A 366 16.75 -34.46 -16.64
CA TYR A 366 17.59 -33.34 -17.09
C TYR A 366 16.74 -32.11 -17.43
N ASN A 367 17.10 -30.95 -16.88
CA ASN A 367 16.38 -29.69 -16.97
C ASN A 367 14.99 -29.66 -16.27
N TRP A 368 14.66 -30.63 -15.48
CA TRP A 368 13.47 -30.59 -14.66
C TRP A 368 13.76 -29.93 -13.31
N PHE A 369 12.72 -29.36 -12.72
CA PHE A 369 12.80 -28.95 -11.33
C PHE A 369 12.87 -30.17 -10.43
N ASN A 370 13.87 -30.24 -9.55
CA ASN A 370 14.13 -31.39 -8.70
C ASN A 370 14.05 -31.11 -7.19
N GLY A 371 13.76 -29.88 -6.79
CA GLY A 371 13.64 -29.54 -5.37
C GLY A 371 13.42 -28.07 -5.06
N PRO A 372 13.13 -27.74 -3.79
CA PRO A 372 12.88 -28.66 -2.68
C PRO A 372 11.60 -29.49 -2.84
N ARG A 373 11.59 -30.73 -2.32
CA ARG A 373 10.45 -31.66 -2.39
C ARG A 373 10.02 -32.15 -1.01
N VAL A 374 8.78 -32.58 -0.92
CA VAL A 374 8.23 -33.29 0.23
C VAL A 374 7.33 -34.43 -0.24
N VAL A 375 7.42 -35.55 0.44
CA VAL A 375 6.50 -36.67 0.26
C VAL A 375 5.40 -36.54 1.31
N ILE A 376 4.15 -36.58 0.88
CA ILE A 376 2.95 -36.62 1.73
C ILE A 376 2.39 -38.03 1.62
N GLU A 377 2.51 -38.79 2.73
CA GLU A 377 2.09 -40.19 2.84
C GLU A 377 0.79 -40.33 3.62
#